data_e7d8d13e18f372dff685662d6abc3eb6
#
_entry.id   e7d8d13e18f372dff685662d6abc3eb6
#
_cell.length_a   1.000
_cell.length_b   1.000
_cell.length_c   1.000
_cell.angle_alpha   90.00
_cell.angle_beta   90.00
_cell.angle_gamma   90.00
#
_symmetry.space_group_name_H-M   'P 1'
#
loop_
_entity.id
_entity.type
_entity.pdbx_description
1 polymer ?
#
loop_
_entity_poly.entity_id
_entity_poly.type
_entity_poly.pdbx_seq_one_letter_code
_entity_poly.pdbx_strand_id
1 'polypeptide(L)'
;KYRHLWVQCENCYGLNYKRFLKSKMNICEHCGCHLKMSSSDRIELLIDPGTWDPMDEDMVSLDPIEFNSEEEPYKDRIDSYQRKTGLTEAVQTGTGKLNGIPVAIGVMDFQFMGGSMGSVVGEKITRLIEYATNQSLPLILVCASGGARMQEGSLSLMQMAKISSALYDYQSNK
;
A
#
# COMPACT_ATOMS: atom_id res chain seq x y z
N LYS A 1 -8.50 27.94 -11.64
CA LYS A 1 -9.66 27.09 -12.01
C LYS A 1 -9.25 25.67 -12.45
N TYR A 2 -8.00 25.43 -12.90
CA TYR A 2 -7.52 24.14 -13.45
C TYR A 2 -6.40 23.50 -12.65
N ARG A 3 -6.13 23.93 -11.41
CA ARG A 3 -5.02 23.47 -10.57
C ARG A 3 -5.07 21.96 -10.26
N HIS A 4 -6.25 21.38 -10.21
CA HIS A 4 -6.48 19.95 -9.99
C HIS A 4 -6.00 19.03 -11.13
N LEU A 5 -5.77 19.59 -12.33
CA LEU A 5 -5.31 18.83 -13.50
C LEU A 5 -3.79 18.68 -13.59
N TRP A 6 -3.05 19.41 -12.76
CA TRP A 6 -1.61 19.49 -12.83
C TRP A 6 -0.96 18.96 -11.55
N VAL A 7 0.22 18.38 -11.69
CA VAL A 7 1.10 17.96 -10.60
C VAL A 7 2.43 18.64 -10.78
N GLN A 8 2.92 19.31 -9.74
CA GLN A 8 4.26 19.88 -9.72
C GLN A 8 5.26 18.83 -9.25
N CYS A 9 6.33 18.67 -9.99
CA CYS A 9 7.44 17.80 -9.60
C CYS A 9 8.21 18.42 -8.42
N GLU A 10 8.43 17.67 -7.36
CA GLU A 10 9.17 18.14 -6.18
C GLU A 10 10.68 18.33 -6.46
N ASN A 11 11.22 17.68 -7.52
CA ASN A 11 12.63 17.74 -7.88
C ASN A 11 12.97 18.93 -8.79
N CYS A 12 12.21 19.16 -9.86
CA CYS A 12 12.50 20.20 -10.85
C CYS A 12 11.47 21.32 -10.90
N TYR A 13 10.42 21.25 -10.07
CA TYR A 13 9.28 22.17 -10.01
C TYR A 13 8.48 22.30 -11.32
N GLY A 14 8.79 21.50 -12.33
CA GLY A 14 8.05 21.43 -13.59
C GLY A 14 6.61 20.95 -13.39
N LEU A 15 5.68 21.54 -14.14
CA LEU A 15 4.27 21.17 -14.11
C LEU A 15 3.99 20.03 -15.09
N ASN A 16 3.40 18.96 -14.61
CA ASN A 16 3.03 17.80 -15.39
C ASN A 16 1.50 17.65 -15.44
N TYR A 17 0.95 17.40 -16.63
CA TYR A 17 -0.49 17.18 -16.77
C TYR A 17 -0.87 15.78 -16.33
N LYS A 18 -1.78 15.63 -15.36
CA LYS A 18 -2.13 14.35 -14.72
C LYS A 18 -2.48 13.23 -15.71
N ARG A 19 -3.21 13.57 -16.78
CA ARG A 19 -3.59 12.57 -17.78
C ARG A 19 -2.39 11.96 -18.50
N PHE A 20 -1.35 12.75 -18.78
CA PHE A 20 -0.13 12.26 -19.41
C PHE A 20 0.78 11.56 -18.41
N LEU A 21 0.78 11.97 -17.13
CA LEU A 21 1.53 11.27 -16.09
C LEU A 21 1.12 9.80 -15.99
N LYS A 22 -0.19 9.52 -15.98
CA LYS A 22 -0.67 8.14 -15.89
C LYS A 22 -0.18 7.30 -17.07
N SER A 23 -0.22 7.80 -18.30
CA SER A 23 0.27 7.10 -19.48
C SER A 23 1.79 6.92 -19.52
N LYS A 24 2.54 7.73 -18.75
CA LYS A 24 4.01 7.69 -18.64
C LYS A 24 4.48 7.12 -17.29
N MET A 25 3.69 6.26 -16.66
CA MET A 25 4.04 5.58 -15.40
C MET A 25 4.46 6.54 -14.27
N ASN A 26 3.84 7.72 -14.19
CA ASN A 26 4.14 8.78 -13.22
C ASN A 26 5.59 9.28 -13.24
N ILE A 27 6.20 9.32 -14.40
CA ILE A 27 7.54 9.90 -14.59
C ILE A 27 7.40 11.35 -15.02
N CYS A 28 8.14 12.25 -14.35
CA CYS A 28 8.17 13.67 -14.70
C CYS A 28 8.74 13.89 -16.10
N GLU A 29 8.03 14.61 -16.95
CA GLU A 29 8.44 14.87 -18.34
C GLU A 29 9.68 15.76 -18.45
N HIS A 30 9.96 16.56 -17.43
CA HIS A 30 11.04 17.55 -17.46
C HIS A 30 12.36 16.98 -16.95
N CYS A 31 12.36 16.14 -15.92
CA CYS A 31 13.60 15.67 -15.29
C CYS A 31 13.70 14.15 -15.13
N GLY A 32 12.68 13.38 -15.55
CA GLY A 32 12.67 11.93 -15.40
C GLY A 32 12.47 11.41 -13.97
N CYS A 33 12.18 12.29 -13.01
CA CYS A 33 11.93 11.89 -11.63
C CYS A 33 10.64 11.06 -11.53
N HIS A 34 10.69 9.96 -10.78
CA HIS A 34 9.53 9.14 -10.48
C HIS A 34 8.65 9.83 -9.44
N LEU A 35 7.43 10.20 -9.84
CA LEU A 35 6.44 10.79 -8.95
C LEU A 35 5.67 9.69 -8.21
N LYS A 36 5.01 10.05 -7.10
CA LYS A 36 4.21 9.12 -6.29
C LYS A 36 3.12 8.47 -7.14
N MET A 37 2.98 7.15 -7.01
CA MET A 37 1.93 6.36 -7.67
C MET A 37 1.04 5.74 -6.59
N SER A 38 -0.29 5.77 -6.79
CA SER A 38 -1.21 5.08 -5.89
C SER A 38 -1.06 3.56 -5.98
N SER A 39 -1.44 2.85 -4.92
CA SER A 39 -1.43 1.38 -4.94
C SER A 39 -2.35 0.82 -6.02
N SER A 40 -3.51 1.43 -6.24
CA SER A 40 -4.46 1.03 -7.28
C SER A 40 -3.89 1.16 -8.69
N ASP A 41 -3.24 2.30 -9.00
CA ASP A 41 -2.59 2.49 -10.31
C ASP A 41 -1.43 1.52 -10.50
N ARG A 42 -0.70 1.18 -9.45
CA ARG A 42 0.38 0.20 -9.51
C ARG A 42 -0.13 -1.23 -9.75
N ILE A 43 -1.22 -1.61 -9.10
CA ILE A 43 -1.89 -2.90 -9.34
C ILE A 43 -2.37 -2.98 -10.80
N GLU A 44 -3.04 -1.92 -11.29
CA GLU A 44 -3.49 -1.83 -12.69
C GLU A 44 -2.33 -1.95 -13.69
N LEU A 45 -1.15 -1.43 -13.33
CA LEU A 45 0.06 -1.50 -14.16
C LEU A 45 0.68 -2.91 -14.19
N LEU A 46 0.72 -3.60 -13.04
CA LEU A 46 1.47 -4.85 -12.86
C LEU A 46 0.64 -6.10 -13.17
N ILE A 47 -0.65 -6.07 -12.83
CA ILE A 47 -1.53 -7.25 -12.90
C ILE A 47 -2.30 -7.24 -14.21
N ASP A 48 -2.35 -8.41 -14.84
CA ASP A 48 -3.06 -8.60 -16.09
C ASP A 48 -4.54 -8.20 -15.96
N PRO A 49 -5.11 -7.49 -16.92
CA PRO A 49 -6.49 -7.01 -16.86
C PRO A 49 -7.50 -8.11 -16.55
N GLY A 50 -8.38 -7.85 -15.57
CA GLY A 50 -9.45 -8.77 -15.18
C GLY A 50 -9.01 -9.97 -14.31
N THR A 51 -7.75 -10.01 -13.86
CA THR A 51 -7.24 -11.12 -13.03
C THR A 51 -7.02 -10.74 -11.56
N TRP A 52 -7.20 -9.47 -11.20
CA TRP A 52 -7.06 -9.02 -9.83
C TRP A 52 -8.17 -9.56 -8.94
N ASP A 53 -7.79 -10.25 -7.86
CA ASP A 53 -8.66 -10.79 -6.83
C ASP A 53 -8.19 -10.29 -5.46
N PRO A 54 -8.82 -9.24 -4.91
CA PRO A 54 -8.39 -8.63 -3.66
C PRO A 54 -8.67 -9.51 -2.45
N MET A 55 -7.81 -9.38 -1.43
CA MET A 55 -7.93 -10.06 -0.14
C MET A 55 -8.09 -9.04 0.98
N ASP A 56 -8.92 -9.39 1.99
CA ASP A 56 -9.07 -8.61 3.23
C ASP A 56 -9.39 -7.12 3.02
N GLU A 57 -10.20 -6.80 2.01
CA GLU A 57 -10.57 -5.41 1.69
C GLU A 57 -11.32 -4.70 2.82
N ASP A 58 -12.07 -5.45 3.63
CA ASP A 58 -12.91 -4.92 4.71
C ASP A 58 -12.16 -4.76 6.03
N MET A 59 -10.89 -5.15 6.11
CA MET A 59 -10.10 -4.99 7.33
C MET A 59 -9.77 -3.53 7.58
N VAL A 60 -10.17 -3.04 8.75
CA VAL A 60 -9.94 -1.68 9.21
C VAL A 60 -9.29 -1.67 10.59
N SER A 61 -8.43 -0.69 10.86
CA SER A 61 -7.84 -0.51 12.18
C SER A 61 -8.89 0.00 13.18
N LEU A 62 -8.86 -0.63 14.36
CA LEU A 62 -9.69 -0.24 15.49
C LEU A 62 -8.78 0.40 16.52
N ASP A 63 -8.58 1.59 16.67
CA ASP A 63 -7.75 2.27 17.67
C ASP A 63 -7.47 1.42 18.95
N PRO A 64 -6.50 0.49 18.92
CA PRO A 64 -6.37 -0.54 19.97
C PRO A 64 -5.83 -0.03 21.29
N ILE A 65 -5.24 1.17 21.31
CA ILE A 65 -4.68 1.78 22.51
C ILE A 65 -5.36 3.09 22.89
N GLU A 66 -6.50 3.41 22.26
CA GLU A 66 -7.25 4.66 22.48
C GLU A 66 -6.32 5.89 22.37
N PHE A 67 -5.53 5.93 21.29
CA PHE A 67 -4.53 6.96 21.07
C PHE A 67 -5.20 8.33 20.89
N ASN A 68 -4.90 9.23 21.81
CA ASN A 68 -5.36 10.59 21.78
C ASN A 68 -4.19 11.55 21.59
N SER A 69 -4.28 12.42 20.61
CA SER A 69 -3.36 13.53 20.41
C SER A 69 -4.08 14.86 20.56
N GLU A 70 -3.35 15.92 20.87
CA GLU A 70 -3.91 17.27 20.98
C GLU A 70 -4.50 17.78 19.66
N GLU A 71 -4.07 17.21 18.53
CA GLU A 71 -4.49 17.64 17.19
C GLU A 71 -5.77 16.94 16.74
N GLU A 72 -5.80 15.59 16.77
CA GLU A 72 -6.91 14.80 16.23
C GLU A 72 -6.88 13.37 16.80
N PRO A 73 -8.05 12.81 17.22
CA PRO A 73 -8.14 11.40 17.58
C PRO A 73 -7.73 10.48 16.45
N TYR A 74 -7.04 9.37 16.77
CA TYR A 74 -6.56 8.41 15.76
C TYR A 74 -7.68 7.85 14.89
N LYS A 75 -8.83 7.57 15.49
CA LYS A 75 -10.03 7.06 14.78
C LYS A 75 -10.52 8.02 13.71
N ASP A 76 -10.58 9.32 14.01
CA ASP A 76 -11.03 10.35 13.08
C ASP A 76 -10.00 10.52 11.94
N ARG A 77 -8.72 10.42 12.27
CA ARG A 77 -7.64 10.46 11.30
C ARG A 77 -7.71 9.29 10.31
N ILE A 78 -7.95 8.06 10.77
CA ILE A 78 -8.16 6.90 9.90
C ILE A 78 -9.34 7.14 8.96
N ASP A 79 -10.50 7.54 9.49
CA ASP A 79 -11.70 7.81 8.69
C ASP A 79 -11.45 8.89 7.62
N SER A 80 -10.73 9.95 7.98
CA SER A 80 -10.31 11.00 7.04
C SER A 80 -9.47 10.43 5.88
N TYR A 81 -8.49 9.57 6.17
CA TYR A 81 -7.67 8.94 5.13
C TYR A 81 -8.47 7.95 4.28
N GLN A 82 -9.37 7.16 4.87
CA GLN A 82 -10.26 6.27 4.14
C GLN A 82 -11.12 7.03 3.14
N ARG A 83 -11.74 8.13 3.55
CA ARG A 83 -12.55 8.99 2.65
C ARG A 83 -11.71 9.64 1.55
N LYS A 84 -10.50 10.08 1.87
CA LYS A 84 -9.60 10.77 0.93
C LYS A 84 -9.02 9.84 -0.12
N THR A 85 -8.66 8.62 0.26
CA THR A 85 -7.96 7.67 -0.60
C THR A 85 -8.89 6.63 -1.23
N GLY A 86 -10.05 6.38 -0.62
CA GLY A 86 -10.93 5.27 -0.98
C GLY A 86 -10.40 3.90 -0.53
N LEU A 87 -9.32 3.87 0.24
CA LEU A 87 -8.72 2.64 0.77
C LEU A 87 -9.13 2.44 2.23
N THR A 88 -9.22 1.19 2.67
CA THR A 88 -9.47 0.85 4.08
C THR A 88 -8.21 0.94 4.93
N GLU A 89 -7.03 0.71 4.30
CA GLU A 89 -5.73 0.71 4.98
C GLU A 89 -4.58 1.00 4.00
N ALA A 90 -3.36 1.20 4.53
CA ALA A 90 -2.17 1.59 3.78
C ALA A 90 -1.56 0.49 2.90
N VAL A 91 -2.22 -0.64 2.74
CA VAL A 91 -1.81 -1.72 1.85
C VAL A 91 -3.02 -2.36 1.19
N GLN A 92 -2.89 -2.67 -0.10
CA GLN A 92 -3.81 -3.56 -0.81
C GLN A 92 -3.10 -4.90 -1.04
N THR A 93 -3.78 -5.98 -0.72
CA THR A 93 -3.30 -7.36 -0.86
C THR A 93 -4.26 -8.18 -1.69
N GLY A 94 -3.74 -9.11 -2.45
CA GLY A 94 -4.57 -9.98 -3.29
C GLY A 94 -3.74 -10.88 -4.18
N THR A 95 -4.42 -11.54 -5.10
CA THR A 95 -3.81 -12.39 -6.12
C THR A 95 -4.16 -11.89 -7.51
N GLY A 96 -3.39 -12.33 -8.49
CA GLY A 96 -3.61 -12.00 -9.89
C GLY A 96 -2.60 -12.69 -10.77
N LYS A 97 -2.60 -12.34 -12.05
CA LYS A 97 -1.58 -12.80 -12.98
C LYS A 97 -0.66 -11.64 -13.37
N LEU A 98 0.63 -11.90 -13.42
CA LEU A 98 1.63 -10.99 -13.95
C LEU A 98 2.25 -11.66 -15.18
N ASN A 99 1.96 -11.13 -16.36
CA ASN A 99 2.32 -11.75 -17.65
C ASN A 99 1.91 -13.24 -17.73
N GLY A 100 0.70 -13.55 -17.29
CA GLY A 100 0.16 -14.91 -17.29
C GLY A 100 0.58 -15.78 -16.10
N ILE A 101 1.51 -15.34 -15.27
CA ILE A 101 2.02 -16.09 -14.11
C ILE A 101 1.18 -15.73 -12.88
N PRO A 102 0.53 -16.71 -12.23
CA PRO A 102 -0.19 -16.45 -10.96
C PRO A 102 0.76 -15.97 -9.87
N VAL A 103 0.41 -14.89 -9.18
CA VAL A 103 1.21 -14.29 -8.11
C VAL A 103 0.33 -13.85 -6.93
N ALA A 104 0.89 -13.87 -5.74
CA ALA A 104 0.36 -13.14 -4.59
C ALA A 104 1.08 -11.78 -4.49
N ILE A 105 0.32 -10.69 -4.43
CA ILE A 105 0.90 -9.35 -4.44
C ILE A 105 0.30 -8.46 -3.36
N GLY A 106 1.16 -7.75 -2.65
CA GLY A 106 0.81 -6.67 -1.74
C GLY A 106 1.44 -5.36 -2.18
N VAL A 107 0.67 -4.30 -2.23
CA VAL A 107 1.13 -2.98 -2.65
C VAL A 107 0.78 -1.95 -1.59
N MET A 108 1.79 -1.35 -0.99
CA MET A 108 1.62 -0.27 -0.01
C MET A 108 1.29 1.05 -0.70
N ASP A 109 0.49 1.87 -0.03
CA ASP A 109 0.10 3.20 -0.50
C ASP A 109 0.59 4.29 0.45
N PHE A 110 1.53 5.08 -0.03
CA PHE A 110 2.09 6.19 0.76
C PHE A 110 1.07 7.30 1.04
N GLN A 111 -0.01 7.40 0.25
CA GLN A 111 -1.05 8.40 0.44
C GLN A 111 -1.90 8.12 1.68
N PHE A 112 -1.95 6.86 2.15
CA PHE A 112 -2.64 6.49 3.38
C PHE A 112 -1.67 6.57 4.57
N MET A 113 -1.74 7.61 5.37
CA MET A 113 -0.91 7.85 6.56
C MET A 113 0.60 7.65 6.32
N GLY A 114 1.12 8.11 5.16
CA GLY A 114 2.52 7.93 4.80
C GLY A 114 2.93 6.46 4.58
N GLY A 115 1.99 5.57 4.30
CA GLY A 115 2.25 4.14 4.17
C GLY A 115 2.69 3.48 5.49
N SER A 116 2.40 4.10 6.64
CA SER A 116 2.82 3.57 7.94
C SER A 116 2.13 2.25 8.25
N MET A 117 2.88 1.32 8.84
CA MET A 117 2.41 -0.01 9.17
C MET A 117 1.88 -0.06 10.61
N GLY A 118 0.58 -0.28 10.75
CA GLY A 118 -0.07 -0.66 11.99
C GLY A 118 -0.47 -2.14 12.01
N SER A 119 -1.31 -2.52 12.95
CA SER A 119 -1.75 -3.90 13.16
C SER A 119 -2.43 -4.51 11.94
N VAL A 120 -3.31 -3.77 11.27
CA VAL A 120 -4.05 -4.27 10.10
C VAL A 120 -3.16 -4.40 8.88
N VAL A 121 -2.27 -3.46 8.61
CA VAL A 121 -1.29 -3.57 7.51
C VAL A 121 -0.44 -4.82 7.71
N GLY A 122 0.10 -5.03 8.91
CA GLY A 122 0.90 -6.20 9.24
C GLY A 122 0.11 -7.50 9.11
N GLU A 123 -1.15 -7.53 9.55
CA GLU A 123 -2.04 -8.70 9.42
C GLU A 123 -2.34 -9.02 7.96
N LYS A 124 -2.69 -8.03 7.15
CA LYS A 124 -2.95 -8.24 5.71
C LYS A 124 -1.73 -8.82 5.00
N ILE A 125 -0.54 -8.31 5.28
CA ILE A 125 0.71 -8.81 4.70
C ILE A 125 0.98 -10.24 5.18
N THR A 126 0.81 -10.53 6.46
CA THR A 126 1.01 -11.86 7.03
C THR A 126 0.08 -12.89 6.38
N ARG A 127 -1.22 -12.58 6.27
CA ARG A 127 -2.21 -13.45 5.60
C ARG A 127 -1.88 -13.69 4.13
N LEU A 128 -1.41 -12.66 3.43
CA LEU A 128 -0.97 -12.80 2.05
C LEU A 128 0.21 -13.79 1.92
N ILE A 129 1.19 -13.70 2.83
CA ILE A 129 2.35 -14.60 2.86
C ILE A 129 1.90 -16.04 3.14
N GLU A 130 1.05 -16.24 4.13
CA GLU A 130 0.50 -17.57 4.47
C GLU A 130 -0.29 -18.16 3.30
N TYR A 131 -1.12 -17.35 2.64
CA TYR A 131 -1.84 -17.77 1.45
C TYR A 131 -0.88 -18.16 0.31
N ALA A 132 0.13 -17.35 0.05
CA ALA A 132 1.15 -17.64 -0.96
C ALA A 132 1.92 -18.93 -0.65
N THR A 133 2.21 -19.19 0.62
CA THR A 133 2.84 -20.44 1.08
C THR A 133 1.95 -21.65 0.77
N ASN A 134 0.68 -21.58 1.17
CA ASN A 134 -0.28 -22.68 1.00
C ASN A 134 -0.60 -22.98 -0.46
N GLN A 135 -0.59 -21.96 -1.31
CA GLN A 135 -0.88 -22.09 -2.74
C GLN A 135 0.38 -22.22 -3.61
N SER A 136 1.57 -22.22 -2.99
CA SER A 136 2.86 -22.26 -3.71
C SER A 136 2.98 -21.15 -4.77
N LEU A 137 2.52 -19.94 -4.44
CA LEU A 137 2.56 -18.78 -5.32
C LEU A 137 3.84 -17.95 -5.12
N PRO A 138 4.41 -17.39 -6.19
CA PRO A 138 5.37 -16.31 -6.06
C PRO A 138 4.76 -15.13 -5.29
N LEU A 139 5.53 -14.55 -4.36
CA LEU A 139 5.12 -13.42 -3.53
C LEU A 139 5.85 -12.16 -3.95
N ILE A 140 5.09 -11.09 -4.17
CA ILE A 140 5.61 -9.76 -4.50
C ILE A 140 5.05 -8.76 -3.49
N LEU A 141 5.95 -8.02 -2.81
CA LEU A 141 5.57 -6.92 -1.93
C LEU A 141 6.21 -5.62 -2.42
N VAL A 142 5.36 -4.68 -2.83
CA VAL A 142 5.79 -3.34 -3.24
C VAL A 142 5.67 -2.42 -2.03
N CYS A 143 6.81 -2.08 -1.44
CA CYS A 143 6.87 -1.30 -0.20
C CYS A 143 6.96 0.20 -0.51
N ALA A 144 6.10 0.98 0.17
CA ALA A 144 6.12 2.44 0.19
C ALA A 144 5.66 2.89 1.58
N SER A 145 6.60 3.07 2.51
CA SER A 145 6.26 3.27 3.92
C SER A 145 7.22 4.25 4.61
N GLY A 146 6.66 5.11 5.45
CA GLY A 146 7.42 5.93 6.39
C GLY A 146 7.85 5.18 7.66
N GLY A 147 7.40 3.95 7.89
CA GLY A 147 7.78 3.11 9.02
C GLY A 147 6.61 2.64 9.89
N ALA A 148 6.90 2.36 11.18
CA ALA A 148 5.90 1.92 12.14
C ALA A 148 4.89 3.04 12.46
N ARG A 149 3.61 2.69 12.53
CA ARG A 149 2.53 3.64 12.87
C ARG A 149 2.55 3.94 14.37
N MET A 150 2.96 5.14 14.75
CA MET A 150 3.09 5.55 16.15
C MET A 150 1.78 5.49 16.93
N GLN A 151 0.65 5.76 16.28
CA GLN A 151 -0.68 5.75 16.87
C GLN A 151 -1.14 4.37 17.36
N GLU A 152 -0.50 3.31 16.96
CA GLU A 152 -0.75 1.95 17.45
C GLU A 152 0.38 1.43 18.37
N GLY A 153 1.36 2.26 18.69
CA GLY A 153 2.40 1.98 19.67
C GLY A 153 3.20 0.71 19.38
N SER A 154 3.38 -0.13 20.40
CA SER A 154 4.14 -1.39 20.32
C SER A 154 3.52 -2.41 19.37
N LEU A 155 2.21 -2.35 19.10
CA LEU A 155 1.56 -3.24 18.14
C LEU A 155 2.11 -3.05 16.73
N SER A 156 2.47 -1.82 16.35
CA SER A 156 3.12 -1.55 15.07
C SER A 156 4.49 -2.23 14.95
N LEU A 157 5.27 -2.21 16.01
CA LEU A 157 6.60 -2.85 16.04
C LEU A 157 6.51 -4.37 15.95
N MET A 158 5.51 -4.98 16.60
CA MET A 158 5.28 -6.43 16.58
C MET A 158 4.92 -6.97 15.20
N GLN A 159 4.45 -6.13 14.28
CA GLN A 159 4.09 -6.58 12.93
C GLN A 159 5.30 -7.08 12.14
N MET A 160 6.46 -6.48 12.29
CA MET A 160 7.68 -6.96 11.62
C MET A 160 8.08 -8.35 12.07
N ALA A 161 7.96 -8.66 13.36
CA ALA A 161 8.23 -10.01 13.88
C ALA A 161 7.25 -11.03 13.27
N LYS A 162 5.97 -10.70 13.20
CA LYS A 162 4.93 -11.54 12.62
C LYS A 162 5.16 -11.81 11.12
N ILE A 163 5.47 -10.76 10.35
CA ILE A 163 5.78 -10.87 8.92
C ILE A 163 7.04 -11.73 8.71
N SER A 164 8.10 -11.50 9.50
CA SER A 164 9.35 -12.27 9.39
C SER A 164 9.11 -13.75 9.69
N SER A 165 8.29 -14.09 10.67
CA SER A 165 7.93 -15.48 10.98
C SER A 165 7.21 -16.15 9.81
N ALA A 166 6.22 -15.48 9.22
CA ALA A 166 5.50 -16.01 8.05
C ALA A 166 6.43 -16.18 6.83
N LEU A 167 7.35 -15.24 6.61
CA LEU A 167 8.36 -15.34 5.53
C LEU A 167 9.35 -16.49 5.75
N TYR A 168 9.71 -16.81 6.98
CA TYR A 168 10.54 -17.96 7.28
C TYR A 168 9.88 -19.26 6.80
N ASP A 169 8.60 -19.45 7.12
CA ASP A 169 7.85 -20.61 6.67
C ASP A 169 7.71 -20.65 5.15
N TYR A 170 7.42 -19.51 4.52
CA TYR A 170 7.36 -19.38 3.06
C TYR A 170 8.67 -19.81 2.38
N GLN A 171 9.81 -19.38 2.91
CA GLN A 171 11.13 -19.71 2.35
C GLN A 171 11.52 -21.17 2.59
N SER A 172 11.06 -21.77 3.69
CA SER A 172 11.37 -23.15 4.05
C SER A 172 10.58 -24.17 3.23
N ASN A 173 9.47 -23.78 2.62
CA ASN A 173 8.57 -24.63 1.85
C ASN A 173 8.82 -24.54 0.31
N LYS A 174 9.94 -24.00 -0.11
CA LYS A 174 10.33 -23.91 -1.53
C LYS A 174 11.02 -25.17 -2.03
#